data_69f5faa2f911dee60c668ab1b2bd5f76
#
_entry.id   69f5faa2f911dee60c668ab1b2bd5f76
#
_cell.length_a   1.000
_cell.length_b   1.000
_cell.length_c   1.000
_cell.angle_alpha   90.00
_cell.angle_beta   90.00
_cell.angle_gamma   90.00
#
_symmetry.space_group_name_H-M   'P 1'
#
loop_
_entity.id
_entity.type
_entity.pdbx_description
1 polymer ?
#
loop_
_entity_poly.entity_id
_entity_poly.type
_entity_poly.pdbx_seq_one_letter_code
_entity_poly.pdbx_strand_id
1 'polypeptide(L)'
;MKKFMLFIFALLVSVSISAQKGKVGTSISLVGQITPETLAQIKNAGIDYIEVTMNNFVRKQPENEVYTKAYKALKDIKDAGLKVWSVHLPYSSAWDISIIDPVKRAEVVAFFEEMIRLAEIFEPECLVLHSGADTIKDDDTRADRLKCARNSIGRLALTAKKIGAVLCIEDLPRTCPGRTADEIDYLTADIPNVKICFDTNHLLIDTHEDFFQKVGDRIGTIHVSDYDRVDEKHWLPLSGRGVIDWPAFCKNLKACGYEGVFMFESRGEGVTAEDVVRVYKQMKKF
;
A
#
# COMPACT_ATOMS: atom_id res chain seq x y z
N MET A 1 -0.07 0.16 72.82
CA MET A 1 -0.49 0.97 71.64
C MET A 1 0.64 0.90 70.60
N LYS A 2 0.54 0.01 69.60
CA LYS A 2 1.53 -0.13 68.54
C LYS A 2 1.06 0.70 67.38
N LYS A 3 1.84 1.71 66.96
CA LYS A 3 1.60 2.54 65.73
C LYS A 3 2.07 1.75 64.55
N PHE A 4 1.13 1.39 63.65
CA PHE A 4 1.42 0.85 62.32
C PHE A 4 1.73 2.03 61.42
N MET A 5 2.97 2.10 60.90
CA MET A 5 3.40 3.07 59.90
C MET A 5 3.20 2.41 58.52
N LEU A 6 2.24 2.94 57.77
CA LEU A 6 1.92 2.50 56.41
C LEU A 6 2.89 3.21 55.46
N PHE A 7 3.84 2.46 54.89
CA PHE A 7 4.69 2.95 53.78
C PHE A 7 3.95 2.78 52.44
N ILE A 8 3.50 3.89 51.88
CA ILE A 8 2.97 3.92 50.54
C ILE A 8 4.16 4.02 49.58
N PHE A 9 4.47 2.93 48.89
CA PHE A 9 5.42 2.92 47.75
C PHE A 9 4.70 3.49 46.53
N ALA A 10 4.97 4.74 46.20
CA ALA A 10 4.56 5.32 44.94
C ALA A 10 5.45 4.76 43.83
N LEU A 11 4.91 3.82 43.05
CA LEU A 11 5.56 3.31 41.84
C LEU A 11 5.45 4.39 40.75
N LEU A 12 6.50 5.16 40.56
CA LEU A 12 6.65 6.07 39.39
C LEU A 12 6.87 5.20 38.16
N VAL A 13 5.77 4.91 37.45
CA VAL A 13 5.85 4.40 36.10
C VAL A 13 6.29 5.54 35.19
N SER A 14 7.57 5.60 34.88
CA SER A 14 8.10 6.46 33.82
C SER A 14 7.59 5.91 32.50
N VAL A 15 6.49 6.46 32.00
CA VAL A 15 6.08 6.28 30.61
C VAL A 15 7.12 7.01 29.77
N SER A 16 8.07 6.26 29.26
CA SER A 16 8.94 6.75 28.19
C SER A 16 8.04 7.02 27.00
N ILE A 17 7.68 8.28 26.77
CA ILE A 17 7.13 8.73 25.51
C ILE A 17 8.29 8.61 24.52
N SER A 18 8.49 7.41 23.98
CA SER A 18 9.24 7.23 22.76
C SER A 18 8.48 8.02 21.70
N ALA A 19 9.01 9.18 21.31
CA ALA A 19 8.51 9.89 20.13
C ALA A 19 8.53 8.86 18.99
N GLN A 20 7.34 8.44 18.57
CA GLN A 20 7.19 7.40 17.56
C GLN A 20 7.94 7.88 16.31
N LYS A 21 9.11 7.29 16.06
CA LYS A 21 9.86 7.56 14.83
C LYS A 21 8.91 7.24 13.70
N GLY A 22 8.49 8.29 12.98
CA GLY A 22 7.58 8.08 11.86
C GLY A 22 8.17 7.06 10.90
N LYS A 23 7.31 6.29 10.28
CA LYS A 23 7.70 5.17 9.43
C LYS A 23 7.76 5.64 7.98
N VAL A 24 8.95 5.60 7.37
CA VAL A 24 9.15 5.88 5.95
C VAL A 24 9.49 4.61 5.20
N GLY A 25 8.85 4.42 4.06
CA GLY A 25 9.06 3.31 3.15
C GLY A 25 9.17 3.76 1.70
N THR A 26 9.61 2.87 0.85
CA THR A 26 9.57 3.06 -0.60
C THR A 26 9.14 1.78 -1.28
N SER A 27 8.34 1.91 -2.36
CA SER A 27 8.12 0.78 -3.24
C SER A 27 9.41 0.49 -4.01
N ILE A 28 9.56 -0.76 -4.45
CA ILE A 28 10.74 -1.16 -5.21
C ILE A 28 10.83 -0.45 -6.57
N SER A 29 9.76 0.22 -6.98
CA SER A 29 9.73 1.03 -8.21
C SER A 29 10.78 2.13 -8.23
N LEU A 30 11.22 2.63 -7.07
CA LEU A 30 12.28 3.64 -6.97
C LEU A 30 13.62 3.15 -7.53
N VAL A 31 13.94 1.88 -7.29
CA VAL A 31 15.24 1.29 -7.64
C VAL A 31 15.16 0.22 -8.74
N GLY A 32 13.95 -0.13 -9.14
CA GLY A 32 13.65 -1.03 -10.27
C GLY A 32 13.86 -2.52 -9.99
N GLN A 33 14.83 -2.90 -9.18
CA GLN A 33 15.14 -4.30 -8.89
C GLN A 33 15.56 -4.51 -7.42
N ILE A 34 15.22 -5.67 -6.88
CA ILE A 34 15.69 -6.13 -5.57
C ILE A 34 17.07 -6.74 -5.77
N THR A 35 18.12 -5.97 -5.45
CA THR A 35 19.50 -6.44 -5.37
C THR A 35 20.12 -6.01 -4.05
N PRO A 36 21.18 -6.68 -3.56
CA PRO A 36 21.87 -6.24 -2.34
C PRO A 36 22.30 -4.78 -2.38
N GLU A 37 22.74 -4.30 -3.54
CA GLU A 37 23.22 -2.92 -3.74
C GLU A 37 22.07 -1.91 -3.61
N THR A 38 20.93 -2.17 -4.28
CA THR A 38 19.76 -1.26 -4.24
C THR A 38 19.13 -1.25 -2.84
N LEU A 39 19.07 -2.38 -2.16
CA LEU A 39 18.56 -2.47 -0.80
C LEU A 39 19.49 -1.76 0.20
N ALA A 40 20.81 -1.87 0.02
CA ALA A 40 21.78 -1.14 0.84
C ALA A 40 21.66 0.39 0.64
N GLN A 41 21.44 0.88 -0.57
CA GLN A 41 21.18 2.31 -0.84
C GLN A 41 19.94 2.78 -0.10
N ILE A 42 18.82 2.06 -0.19
CA ILE A 42 17.58 2.37 0.53
C ILE A 42 17.84 2.44 2.05
N LYS A 43 18.50 1.43 2.61
CA LYS A 43 18.78 1.37 4.05
C LYS A 43 19.70 2.49 4.52
N ASN A 44 20.78 2.76 3.78
CA ASN A 44 21.77 3.80 4.10
C ASN A 44 21.16 5.21 4.04
N ALA A 45 20.17 5.45 3.19
CA ALA A 45 19.42 6.70 3.15
C ALA A 45 18.55 6.91 4.40
N GLY A 46 18.27 5.86 5.19
CA GLY A 46 17.46 5.92 6.40
C GLY A 46 16.01 5.48 6.22
N ILE A 47 15.73 4.74 5.16
CA ILE A 47 14.44 4.07 4.94
C ILE A 47 14.49 2.72 5.65
N ASP A 48 13.44 2.39 6.41
CA ASP A 48 13.34 1.13 7.16
C ASP A 48 12.37 0.13 6.54
N TYR A 49 11.43 0.60 5.71
CA TYR A 49 10.36 -0.21 5.15
C TYR A 49 10.38 -0.21 3.63
N ILE A 50 10.02 -1.35 3.04
CA ILE A 50 9.81 -1.47 1.59
C ILE A 50 8.47 -2.10 1.29
N GLU A 51 7.97 -1.84 0.10
CA GLU A 51 6.94 -2.61 -0.55
C GLU A 51 7.56 -3.52 -1.62
N VAL A 52 7.20 -4.80 -1.57
CA VAL A 52 7.62 -5.80 -2.56
C VAL A 52 6.56 -5.90 -3.66
N THR A 53 6.92 -5.63 -4.89
CA THR A 53 6.03 -5.77 -6.05
C THR A 53 6.17 -7.17 -6.67
N MET A 54 5.12 -7.98 -6.59
CA MET A 54 5.16 -9.38 -7.07
C MET A 54 5.29 -9.49 -8.60
N ASN A 55 4.99 -8.44 -9.36
CA ASN A 55 5.28 -8.43 -10.80
C ASN A 55 6.74 -8.76 -11.12
N ASN A 56 7.67 -8.46 -10.23
CA ASN A 56 9.09 -8.78 -10.39
C ASN A 56 9.36 -10.29 -10.39
N PHE A 57 8.44 -11.08 -9.84
CA PHE A 57 8.59 -12.55 -9.75
C PHE A 57 7.76 -13.29 -10.80
N VAL A 58 6.61 -12.75 -11.21
CA VAL A 58 5.65 -13.46 -12.06
C VAL A 58 5.65 -13.01 -13.53
N ARG A 59 5.99 -11.74 -13.80
CA ARG A 59 5.99 -11.22 -15.18
C ARG A 59 7.11 -11.85 -16.01
N LYS A 60 6.74 -12.52 -17.11
CA LYS A 60 7.68 -13.12 -18.07
C LYS A 60 8.68 -14.08 -17.41
N GLN A 61 8.29 -14.72 -16.31
CA GLN A 61 9.11 -15.69 -15.60
C GLN A 61 8.50 -17.08 -15.73
N PRO A 62 9.32 -18.12 -15.83
CA PRO A 62 8.84 -19.49 -15.67
C PRO A 62 8.26 -19.70 -14.28
N GLU A 63 7.15 -20.43 -14.18
CA GLU A 63 6.44 -20.66 -12.91
C GLU A 63 7.35 -21.28 -11.84
N ASN A 64 8.23 -22.20 -12.23
CA ASN A 64 9.18 -22.85 -11.33
C ASN A 64 10.25 -21.91 -10.74
N GLU A 65 10.42 -20.71 -11.28
CA GLU A 65 11.37 -19.72 -10.76
C GLU A 65 10.75 -18.73 -9.80
N VAL A 66 9.43 -18.60 -9.77
CA VAL A 66 8.71 -17.60 -8.97
C VAL A 66 9.09 -17.69 -7.49
N TYR A 67 8.97 -18.89 -6.93
CA TYR A 67 9.32 -19.16 -5.52
C TYR A 67 10.80 -18.92 -5.24
N THR A 68 11.67 -19.43 -6.10
CA THR A 68 13.14 -19.26 -5.94
C THR A 68 13.52 -17.77 -5.89
N LYS A 69 12.95 -16.96 -6.77
CA LYS A 69 13.19 -15.50 -6.81
C LYS A 69 12.62 -14.79 -5.58
N ALA A 70 11.43 -15.17 -5.14
CA ALA A 70 10.81 -14.60 -3.95
C ALA A 70 11.64 -14.91 -2.68
N TYR A 71 12.10 -16.15 -2.50
CA TYR A 71 12.96 -16.51 -1.36
C TYR A 71 14.32 -15.80 -1.40
N LYS A 72 14.92 -15.66 -2.61
CA LYS A 72 16.14 -14.87 -2.75
C LYS A 72 15.92 -13.41 -2.36
N ALA A 73 14.85 -12.80 -2.85
CA ALA A 73 14.50 -11.42 -2.50
C ALA A 73 14.30 -11.25 -0.99
N LEU A 74 13.57 -12.17 -0.33
CA LEU A 74 13.41 -12.15 1.12
C LEU A 74 14.73 -12.18 1.85
N LYS A 75 15.65 -13.06 1.42
CA LYS A 75 16.99 -13.14 2.02
C LYS A 75 17.74 -11.81 1.89
N ASP A 76 17.79 -11.26 0.69
CA ASP A 76 18.50 -10.01 0.41
C ASP A 76 17.90 -8.84 1.23
N ILE A 77 16.57 -8.77 1.38
CA ILE A 77 15.88 -7.78 2.20
C ILE A 77 16.24 -7.90 3.68
N LYS A 78 16.24 -9.12 4.22
CA LYS A 78 16.62 -9.40 5.61
C LYS A 78 18.09 -9.07 5.87
N ASP A 79 18.97 -9.44 4.95
CA ASP A 79 20.41 -9.15 5.04
C ASP A 79 20.68 -7.63 5.03
N ALA A 80 19.90 -6.86 4.30
CA ALA A 80 19.98 -5.39 4.30
C ALA A 80 19.39 -4.73 5.56
N GLY A 81 18.74 -5.49 6.45
CA GLY A 81 18.08 -4.97 7.65
C GLY A 81 16.83 -4.13 7.37
N LEU A 82 16.18 -4.38 6.24
CA LEU A 82 14.90 -3.79 5.85
C LEU A 82 13.72 -4.65 6.31
N LYS A 83 12.55 -4.03 6.44
CA LYS A 83 11.28 -4.69 6.76
C LYS A 83 10.32 -4.54 5.60
N VAL A 84 9.58 -5.59 5.30
CA VAL A 84 8.47 -5.49 4.34
C VAL A 84 7.25 -4.96 5.09
N TRP A 85 6.71 -3.83 4.62
CA TRP A 85 5.46 -3.28 5.11
C TRP A 85 4.28 -3.85 4.33
N SER A 86 4.39 -3.81 3.01
CA SER A 86 3.35 -4.26 2.10
C SER A 86 3.93 -5.14 0.99
N VAL A 87 3.07 -6.00 0.46
CA VAL A 87 3.32 -6.71 -0.79
C VAL A 87 2.26 -6.29 -1.78
N HIS A 88 2.69 -5.67 -2.88
CA HIS A 88 1.83 -5.35 -4.00
C HIS A 88 1.61 -6.60 -4.84
N LEU A 89 0.39 -7.10 -4.86
CA LEU A 89 0.00 -8.27 -5.65
C LEU A 89 0.16 -7.99 -7.15
N PRO A 90 0.25 -9.03 -7.99
CA PRO A 90 0.43 -8.85 -9.42
C PRO A 90 -0.69 -8.00 -10.04
N TYR A 91 -0.34 -7.14 -10.99
CA TYR A 91 -1.30 -6.31 -11.71
C TYR A 91 -1.00 -6.28 -13.21
N SER A 92 -2.01 -6.49 -14.01
CA SER A 92 -2.04 -6.32 -15.47
C SER A 92 -3.44 -6.62 -15.99
N SER A 93 -3.66 -6.39 -17.28
CA SER A 93 -4.92 -6.77 -17.96
C SER A 93 -5.20 -8.27 -17.96
N ALA A 94 -4.19 -9.12 -17.73
CA ALA A 94 -4.36 -10.57 -17.62
C ALA A 94 -4.93 -11.01 -16.26
N TRP A 95 -4.81 -10.18 -15.22
CA TRP A 95 -5.18 -10.51 -13.84
C TRP A 95 -6.32 -9.62 -13.33
N ASP A 96 -7.43 -9.61 -14.08
CA ASP A 96 -8.60 -8.77 -13.80
C ASP A 96 -9.64 -9.52 -12.95
N ILE A 97 -9.75 -9.16 -11.67
CA ILE A 97 -10.72 -9.76 -10.75
C ILE A 97 -12.15 -9.26 -10.98
N SER A 98 -12.36 -8.28 -11.85
CA SER A 98 -13.66 -7.73 -12.22
C SER A 98 -14.31 -8.41 -13.42
N ILE A 99 -13.66 -9.40 -14.04
CA ILE A 99 -14.18 -10.12 -15.20
C ILE A 99 -15.57 -10.66 -14.91
N ILE A 100 -16.52 -10.38 -15.83
CA ILE A 100 -17.92 -10.82 -15.70
C ILE A 100 -18.04 -12.34 -15.90
N ASP A 101 -17.27 -12.90 -16.84
CA ASP A 101 -17.21 -14.35 -17.05
C ASP A 101 -16.80 -15.08 -15.76
N PRO A 102 -17.69 -15.91 -15.18
CA PRO A 102 -17.44 -16.51 -13.88
C PRO A 102 -16.30 -17.56 -13.91
N VAL A 103 -16.07 -18.22 -15.03
CA VAL A 103 -15.02 -19.25 -15.16
C VAL A 103 -13.66 -18.58 -15.17
N LYS A 104 -13.47 -17.60 -16.05
CA LYS A 104 -12.22 -16.83 -16.12
C LYS A 104 -11.93 -16.10 -14.80
N ARG A 105 -12.96 -15.52 -14.19
CA ARG A 105 -12.78 -14.86 -12.88
C ARG A 105 -12.35 -15.84 -11.81
N ALA A 106 -12.90 -17.05 -11.79
CA ALA A 106 -12.50 -18.08 -10.83
C ALA A 106 -11.02 -18.47 -10.98
N GLU A 107 -10.52 -18.57 -12.21
CA GLU A 107 -9.11 -18.83 -12.51
C GLU A 107 -8.21 -17.70 -12.00
N VAL A 108 -8.58 -16.45 -12.27
CA VAL A 108 -7.84 -15.27 -11.80
C VAL A 108 -7.84 -15.19 -10.27
N VAL A 109 -8.98 -15.44 -9.62
CA VAL A 109 -9.07 -15.44 -8.15
C VAL A 109 -8.20 -16.57 -7.57
N ALA A 110 -8.18 -17.76 -8.16
CA ALA A 110 -7.34 -18.86 -7.71
C ALA A 110 -5.84 -18.51 -7.83
N PHE A 111 -5.43 -17.85 -8.92
CA PHE A 111 -4.08 -17.31 -9.07
C PHE A 111 -3.73 -16.32 -7.94
N PHE A 112 -4.62 -15.36 -7.63
CA PHE A 112 -4.36 -14.43 -6.54
C PHE A 112 -4.32 -15.11 -5.17
N GLU A 113 -5.15 -16.14 -4.92
CA GLU A 113 -5.05 -16.93 -3.69
C GLU A 113 -3.69 -17.59 -3.52
N GLU A 114 -3.06 -18.05 -4.62
CA GLU A 114 -1.71 -18.58 -4.61
C GLU A 114 -0.68 -17.49 -4.34
N MET A 115 -0.80 -16.35 -5.01
CA MET A 115 0.11 -15.20 -4.78
C MET A 115 0.03 -14.66 -3.35
N ILE A 116 -1.15 -14.64 -2.75
CA ILE A 116 -1.33 -14.28 -1.34
C ILE A 116 -0.60 -15.28 -0.43
N ARG A 117 -0.71 -16.59 -0.69
CA ARG A 117 0.03 -17.60 0.08
C ARG A 117 1.54 -17.44 -0.09
N LEU A 118 2.02 -17.14 -1.30
CA LEU A 118 3.44 -16.84 -1.51
C LEU A 118 3.88 -15.58 -0.76
N ALA A 119 3.04 -14.55 -0.70
CA ALA A 119 3.36 -13.32 0.00
C ALA A 119 3.59 -13.51 1.50
N GLU A 120 3.05 -14.59 2.12
CA GLU A 120 3.24 -14.94 3.53
C GLU A 120 4.73 -15.00 3.92
N ILE A 121 5.62 -15.43 3.03
CA ILE A 121 7.06 -15.51 3.32
C ILE A 121 7.68 -14.16 3.71
N PHE A 122 7.10 -13.07 3.23
CA PHE A 122 7.55 -11.70 3.51
C PHE A 122 6.98 -11.12 4.81
N GLU A 123 6.04 -11.83 5.46
CA GLU A 123 5.38 -11.40 6.70
C GLU A 123 4.82 -9.96 6.61
N PRO A 124 4.06 -9.59 5.54
CA PRO A 124 3.61 -8.23 5.34
C PRO A 124 2.47 -7.86 6.29
N GLU A 125 2.40 -6.59 6.71
CA GLU A 125 1.24 -6.05 7.42
C GLU A 125 0.01 -5.95 6.50
N CYS A 126 0.23 -5.64 5.22
CA CYS A 126 -0.85 -5.53 4.23
C CYS A 126 -0.44 -6.01 2.83
N LEU A 127 -1.46 -6.36 2.07
CA LEU A 127 -1.37 -6.72 0.65
C LEU A 127 -2.09 -5.65 -0.16
N VAL A 128 -1.47 -5.10 -1.18
CA VAL A 128 -2.11 -4.15 -2.10
C VAL A 128 -2.65 -4.90 -3.31
N LEU A 129 -3.90 -4.64 -3.66
CA LEU A 129 -4.60 -5.30 -4.76
C LEU A 129 -5.33 -4.27 -5.62
N HIS A 130 -5.10 -4.33 -6.94
CA HIS A 130 -5.95 -3.65 -7.91
C HIS A 130 -7.32 -4.30 -8.01
N SER A 131 -8.38 -3.50 -8.00
CA SER A 131 -9.78 -3.97 -8.08
C SER A 131 -10.19 -4.45 -9.47
N GLY A 132 -9.35 -4.24 -10.50
CA GLY A 132 -9.56 -4.67 -11.87
C GLY A 132 -8.39 -4.34 -12.78
N ALA A 133 -8.59 -4.51 -14.09
CA ALA A 133 -7.58 -4.19 -15.08
C ALA A 133 -7.36 -2.67 -15.25
N ASP A 134 -6.20 -2.28 -15.74
CA ASP A 134 -5.78 -0.89 -15.91
C ASP A 134 -6.67 -0.06 -16.86
N THR A 135 -7.40 -0.71 -17.77
CA THR A 135 -8.33 -0.02 -18.68
C THR A 135 -9.59 -0.85 -18.86
N ILE A 136 -10.67 -0.43 -18.25
CA ILE A 136 -12.01 -1.01 -18.44
C ILE A 136 -12.87 0.03 -19.12
N LYS A 137 -13.64 -0.40 -20.13
CA LYS A 137 -14.56 0.52 -20.80
C LYS A 137 -15.57 1.07 -19.81
N ASP A 138 -15.85 2.35 -19.95
CA ASP A 138 -16.90 3.03 -19.20
C ASP A 138 -18.22 2.84 -19.96
N ASP A 139 -18.83 1.69 -19.79
CA ASP A 139 -20.04 1.26 -20.48
C ASP A 139 -21.03 0.61 -19.49
N ASP A 140 -22.15 0.12 -20.01
CA ASP A 140 -23.23 -0.49 -19.23
C ASP A 140 -22.79 -1.70 -18.39
N THR A 141 -21.61 -2.25 -18.65
CA THR A 141 -21.06 -3.40 -17.88
C THR A 141 -20.35 -2.98 -16.61
N ARG A 142 -20.10 -1.66 -16.38
CA ARG A 142 -19.31 -1.18 -15.23
C ARG A 142 -19.88 -1.62 -13.87
N ALA A 143 -21.19 -1.52 -13.69
CA ALA A 143 -21.85 -1.93 -12.44
C ALA A 143 -21.65 -3.44 -12.17
N ASP A 144 -21.77 -4.27 -13.19
CA ASP A 144 -21.54 -5.71 -13.07
C ASP A 144 -20.08 -6.04 -12.76
N ARG A 145 -19.15 -5.30 -13.36
CA ARG A 145 -17.71 -5.43 -13.07
C ARG A 145 -17.39 -5.06 -11.62
N LEU A 146 -17.90 -3.93 -11.12
CA LEU A 146 -17.76 -3.55 -9.71
C LEU A 146 -18.30 -4.63 -8.76
N LYS A 147 -19.48 -5.19 -9.08
CA LYS A 147 -20.06 -6.30 -8.32
C LYS A 147 -19.18 -7.55 -8.35
N CYS A 148 -18.61 -7.89 -9.51
CA CYS A 148 -17.69 -9.00 -9.66
C CYS A 148 -16.40 -8.79 -8.86
N ALA A 149 -15.82 -7.58 -8.95
CA ALA A 149 -14.64 -7.21 -8.18
C ALA A 149 -14.90 -7.32 -6.66
N ARG A 150 -16.00 -6.74 -6.17
CA ARG A 150 -16.37 -6.83 -4.75
C ARG A 150 -16.47 -8.27 -4.25
N ASN A 151 -17.11 -9.17 -5.03
CA ASN A 151 -17.21 -10.57 -4.69
C ASN A 151 -15.84 -11.26 -4.64
N SER A 152 -14.97 -10.95 -5.60
CA SER A 152 -13.59 -11.46 -5.64
C SER A 152 -12.78 -10.96 -4.44
N ILE A 153 -12.88 -9.67 -4.12
CA ILE A 153 -12.23 -9.04 -2.95
C ILE A 153 -12.64 -9.77 -1.66
N GLY A 154 -13.95 -10.00 -1.45
CA GLY A 154 -14.43 -10.72 -0.27
C GLY A 154 -13.82 -12.12 -0.12
N ARG A 155 -13.62 -12.85 -1.22
CA ARG A 155 -12.95 -14.14 -1.21
C ARG A 155 -11.46 -14.04 -0.93
N LEU A 156 -10.76 -13.11 -1.56
CA LEU A 156 -9.33 -12.90 -1.38
C LEU A 156 -8.98 -12.39 0.03
N ALA A 157 -9.85 -11.57 0.62
CA ALA A 157 -9.70 -11.10 2.00
C ALA A 157 -9.66 -12.25 3.02
N LEU A 158 -10.41 -13.33 2.78
CA LEU A 158 -10.36 -14.52 3.64
C LEU A 158 -8.99 -15.23 3.54
N THR A 159 -8.37 -15.23 2.37
CA THR A 159 -7.04 -15.81 2.17
C THR A 159 -5.97 -14.91 2.79
N ALA A 160 -6.06 -13.58 2.63
CA ALA A 160 -5.17 -12.63 3.27
C ALA A 160 -5.21 -12.73 4.81
N LYS A 161 -6.42 -12.87 5.37
CA LYS A 161 -6.60 -13.07 6.82
C LYS A 161 -5.88 -14.31 7.35
N LYS A 162 -5.84 -15.40 6.57
CA LYS A 162 -5.17 -16.65 6.99
C LYS A 162 -3.66 -16.50 7.15
N ILE A 163 -3.04 -15.62 6.38
CA ILE A 163 -1.60 -15.30 6.50
C ILE A 163 -1.31 -14.13 7.45
N GLY A 164 -2.33 -13.60 8.15
CA GLY A 164 -2.19 -12.51 9.10
C GLY A 164 -2.09 -11.12 8.48
N ALA A 165 -2.27 -10.96 7.16
CA ALA A 165 -2.20 -9.68 6.46
C ALA A 165 -3.58 -9.06 6.21
N VAL A 166 -3.65 -7.73 6.15
CA VAL A 166 -4.85 -6.98 5.72
C VAL A 166 -4.83 -6.82 4.20
N LEU A 167 -5.96 -7.06 3.53
CA LEU A 167 -6.09 -6.79 2.10
C LEU A 167 -6.47 -5.32 1.88
N CYS A 168 -5.60 -4.56 1.22
CA CYS A 168 -5.82 -3.15 0.91
C CYS A 168 -6.15 -3.00 -0.58
N ILE A 169 -7.31 -2.44 -0.88
CA ILE A 169 -7.76 -2.19 -2.25
C ILE A 169 -7.29 -0.81 -2.66
N GLU A 170 -6.56 -0.74 -3.75
CA GLU A 170 -6.01 0.51 -4.26
C GLU A 170 -7.05 1.27 -5.08
N ASP A 171 -7.16 2.58 -4.84
CA ASP A 171 -7.84 3.47 -5.77
C ASP A 171 -7.02 3.57 -7.06
N LEU A 172 -7.71 3.58 -8.19
CA LEU A 172 -7.07 3.46 -9.50
C LEU A 172 -7.50 4.59 -10.42
N PRO A 173 -6.63 5.04 -11.31
CA PRO A 173 -6.93 6.16 -12.21
C PRO A 173 -7.83 5.77 -13.40
N ARG A 174 -8.15 6.75 -14.25
CA ARG A 174 -8.82 6.58 -15.55
C ARG A 174 -10.18 5.89 -15.45
N THR A 175 -10.37 4.78 -16.13
CA THR A 175 -11.61 3.98 -16.14
C THR A 175 -11.54 2.72 -15.33
N CYS A 176 -10.46 2.52 -14.56
CA CYS A 176 -10.33 1.36 -13.69
C CYS A 176 -11.45 1.31 -12.62
N PRO A 177 -11.88 0.13 -12.15
CA PRO A 177 -12.73 0.04 -10.98
C PRO A 177 -12.03 0.65 -9.77
N GLY A 178 -12.75 1.44 -8.97
CA GLY A 178 -12.16 2.14 -7.83
C GLY A 178 -11.58 3.52 -8.16
N ARG A 179 -11.97 4.14 -9.28
CA ARG A 179 -11.51 5.46 -9.72
C ARG A 179 -12.10 6.64 -8.94
N THR A 180 -13.10 6.40 -8.09
CA THR A 180 -13.75 7.39 -7.25
C THR A 180 -13.90 6.88 -5.83
N ALA A 181 -14.04 7.81 -4.88
CA ALA A 181 -14.30 7.50 -3.48
C ALA A 181 -15.58 6.66 -3.30
N ASP A 182 -16.62 6.91 -4.10
CA ASP A 182 -17.85 6.11 -4.07
C ASP A 182 -17.63 4.67 -4.54
N GLU A 183 -16.82 4.47 -5.57
CA GLU A 183 -16.49 3.12 -6.03
C GLU A 183 -15.60 2.38 -5.04
N ILE A 184 -14.60 3.04 -4.45
CA ILE A 184 -13.77 2.46 -3.38
C ILE A 184 -14.61 2.12 -2.15
N ASP A 185 -15.54 3.01 -1.78
CA ASP A 185 -16.51 2.73 -0.72
C ASP A 185 -17.30 1.45 -1.03
N TYR A 186 -17.93 1.37 -2.21
CA TYR A 186 -18.66 0.20 -2.65
C TYR A 186 -17.82 -1.09 -2.64
N LEU A 187 -16.56 -1.02 -3.09
CA LEU A 187 -15.68 -2.18 -3.19
C LEU A 187 -15.19 -2.69 -1.83
N THR A 188 -15.15 -1.84 -0.80
CA THR A 188 -14.46 -2.15 0.46
C THR A 188 -15.37 -2.16 1.69
N ALA A 189 -16.49 -1.43 1.69
CA ALA A 189 -17.36 -1.30 2.85
C ALA A 189 -17.89 -2.66 3.32
N ASP A 190 -17.91 -2.87 4.64
CA ASP A 190 -18.49 -4.06 5.30
C ASP A 190 -17.84 -5.41 4.92
N ILE A 191 -16.68 -5.39 4.27
CA ILE A 191 -15.91 -6.61 4.00
C ILE A 191 -14.86 -6.79 5.11
N PRO A 192 -14.95 -7.83 5.93
CA PRO A 192 -13.97 -8.07 6.99
C PRO A 192 -12.55 -8.25 6.43
N ASN A 193 -11.55 -7.68 7.12
CA ASN A 193 -10.12 -7.74 6.75
C ASN A 193 -9.79 -7.01 5.44
N VAL A 194 -10.63 -6.07 5.01
CA VAL A 194 -10.39 -5.18 3.87
C VAL A 194 -10.20 -3.76 4.36
N LYS A 195 -9.20 -3.10 3.82
CA LYS A 195 -8.93 -1.67 3.96
C LYS A 195 -8.61 -1.06 2.60
N ILE A 196 -8.16 0.17 2.58
CA ILE A 196 -7.87 0.94 1.37
C ILE A 196 -6.36 1.19 1.30
N CYS A 197 -5.78 1.00 0.12
CA CYS A 197 -4.51 1.58 -0.26
C CYS A 197 -4.82 2.90 -0.97
N PHE A 198 -4.49 4.03 -0.36
CA PHE A 198 -4.72 5.34 -0.96
C PHE A 198 -3.51 5.77 -1.77
N ASP A 199 -3.60 5.70 -3.11
CA ASP A 199 -2.57 6.26 -3.98
C ASP A 199 -2.87 7.73 -4.30
N THR A 200 -1.98 8.59 -3.86
CA THR A 200 -2.18 10.04 -3.90
C THR A 200 -2.22 10.62 -5.31
N ASN A 201 -1.72 9.91 -6.32
CA ASN A 201 -1.71 10.43 -7.70
C ASN A 201 -2.77 9.81 -8.63
N HIS A 202 -3.65 8.95 -8.11
CA HIS A 202 -4.68 8.27 -8.89
C HIS A 202 -6.02 9.01 -8.97
N LEU A 203 -6.24 10.04 -8.15
CA LEU A 203 -7.51 10.79 -8.13
C LEU A 203 -7.60 11.80 -9.29
N LEU A 204 -8.08 11.36 -10.44
CA LEU A 204 -8.32 12.22 -11.59
C LEU A 204 -9.72 12.86 -11.60
N ILE A 205 -10.67 12.33 -10.83
CA ILE A 205 -12.07 12.77 -10.74
C ILE A 205 -12.31 13.49 -9.41
N ASP A 206 -12.16 12.77 -8.29
CA ASP A 206 -12.40 13.30 -6.96
C ASP A 206 -11.21 14.14 -6.46
N THR A 207 -11.45 14.96 -5.43
CA THR A 207 -10.38 15.62 -4.69
C THR A 207 -9.86 14.71 -3.57
N HIS A 208 -8.65 14.98 -3.08
CA HIS A 208 -8.13 14.28 -1.89
C HIS A 208 -9.03 14.51 -0.68
N GLU A 209 -9.63 15.70 -0.55
CA GLU A 209 -10.55 16.03 0.54
C GLU A 209 -11.82 15.19 0.47
N ASP A 210 -12.45 15.07 -0.70
CA ASP A 210 -13.64 14.22 -0.90
C ASP A 210 -13.34 12.77 -0.53
N PHE A 211 -12.15 12.28 -0.94
CA PHE A 211 -11.71 10.92 -0.64
C PHE A 211 -11.54 10.70 0.87
N PHE A 212 -10.87 11.63 1.57
CA PHE A 212 -10.71 11.55 3.02
C PHE A 212 -12.04 11.62 3.76
N GLN A 213 -12.96 12.48 3.33
CA GLN A 213 -14.30 12.61 3.95
C GLN A 213 -15.12 11.33 3.79
N LYS A 214 -15.01 10.64 2.66
CA LYS A 214 -15.80 9.45 2.34
C LYS A 214 -15.25 8.18 2.96
N VAL A 215 -13.93 7.96 2.86
CA VAL A 215 -13.31 6.66 3.14
C VAL A 215 -12.03 6.72 3.96
N GLY A 216 -11.64 7.89 4.45
CA GLY A 216 -10.35 8.13 5.10
C GLY A 216 -10.10 7.27 6.36
N ASP A 217 -11.14 6.96 7.12
CA ASP A 217 -11.08 6.12 8.33
C ASP A 217 -10.74 4.65 8.05
N ARG A 218 -10.80 4.23 6.78
CA ARG A 218 -10.51 2.87 6.34
C ARG A 218 -9.17 2.73 5.62
N ILE A 219 -8.35 3.78 5.57
CA ILE A 219 -7.01 3.71 4.97
C ILE A 219 -6.14 2.75 5.79
N GLY A 220 -5.58 1.74 5.12
CA GLY A 220 -4.66 0.76 5.70
C GLY A 220 -3.21 0.98 5.30
N THR A 221 -2.99 1.46 4.07
CA THR A 221 -1.69 1.88 3.55
C THR A 221 -1.86 3.02 2.56
N ILE A 222 -0.77 3.70 2.23
CA ILE A 222 -0.78 4.81 1.26
C ILE A 222 0.38 4.63 0.28
N HIS A 223 0.17 5.00 -0.98
CA HIS A 223 1.22 5.25 -1.96
C HIS A 223 1.39 6.75 -2.14
N VAL A 224 2.61 7.23 -1.95
CA VAL A 224 2.91 8.67 -1.90
C VAL A 224 3.70 9.09 -3.12
N SER A 225 3.07 9.84 -3.99
CA SER A 225 3.68 10.51 -5.14
C SER A 225 2.85 11.72 -5.55
N ASP A 226 3.37 12.58 -6.42
CA ASP A 226 2.70 13.78 -6.90
C ASP A 226 2.42 13.70 -8.40
N TYR A 227 1.47 14.50 -8.88
CA TYR A 227 1.00 14.50 -10.26
C TYR A 227 0.47 15.87 -10.67
N ASP A 228 0.05 16.01 -11.93
CA ASP A 228 -0.54 17.25 -12.47
C ASP A 228 -2.08 17.24 -12.52
N ARG A 229 -2.69 16.17 -12.01
CA ARG A 229 -4.14 15.93 -12.06
C ARG A 229 -4.72 15.69 -13.47
N VAL A 230 -3.86 15.59 -14.44
CA VAL A 230 -4.24 15.23 -15.84
C VAL A 230 -3.95 13.77 -16.09
N ASP A 231 -2.86 13.29 -15.51
CA ASP A 231 -2.36 11.94 -15.66
C ASP A 231 -1.53 11.56 -14.42
N GLU A 232 -1.43 10.26 -14.11
CA GLU A 232 -0.56 9.77 -13.04
C GLU A 232 0.91 9.93 -13.44
N LYS A 233 1.70 10.62 -12.62
CA LYS A 233 3.10 10.96 -12.92
C LYS A 233 4.12 10.34 -11.97
N HIS A 234 3.73 9.97 -10.78
CA HIS A 234 4.60 9.47 -9.71
C HIS A 234 5.80 10.40 -9.41
N TRP A 235 5.60 11.73 -9.50
CA TRP A 235 6.63 12.68 -9.13
C TRP A 235 6.92 12.66 -7.64
N LEU A 236 8.12 13.04 -7.27
CA LEU A 236 8.45 13.23 -5.86
C LEU A 236 7.63 14.39 -5.28
N PRO A 237 6.93 14.20 -4.15
CA PRO A 237 6.22 15.27 -3.46
C PRO A 237 7.10 16.49 -3.18
N LEU A 238 6.51 17.67 -3.13
CA LEU A 238 7.21 18.93 -2.85
C LEU A 238 8.32 19.28 -3.85
N SER A 239 8.32 18.65 -5.03
CA SER A 239 9.28 18.94 -6.11
C SER A 239 8.97 20.24 -6.86
N GLY A 240 7.81 20.84 -6.64
CA GLY A 240 7.32 22.01 -7.36
C GLY A 240 6.72 21.67 -8.73
N ARG A 241 6.61 20.39 -9.08
CA ARG A 241 6.00 19.92 -10.34
C ARG A 241 4.53 19.54 -10.16
N GLY A 242 4.17 19.02 -8.99
CA GLY A 242 2.84 18.49 -8.72
C GLY A 242 1.91 19.53 -8.12
N VAL A 243 0.65 19.13 -7.94
CA VAL A 243 -0.45 20.00 -7.53
C VAL A 243 -1.07 19.63 -6.18
N ILE A 244 -0.58 18.60 -5.51
CA ILE A 244 -1.13 18.13 -4.24
C ILE A 244 -0.80 19.13 -3.12
N ASP A 245 -1.82 19.57 -2.36
CA ASP A 245 -1.64 20.33 -1.12
C ASP A 245 -1.18 19.39 0.01
N TRP A 246 0.14 19.19 0.11
CA TRP A 246 0.74 18.27 1.08
C TRP A 246 0.47 18.66 2.53
N PRO A 247 0.47 19.93 2.94
CA PRO A 247 0.00 20.34 4.27
C PRO A 247 -1.41 19.87 4.58
N ALA A 248 -2.37 20.11 3.67
CA ALA A 248 -3.76 19.67 3.83
C ALA A 248 -3.86 18.13 3.84
N PHE A 249 -3.16 17.45 2.93
CA PHE A 249 -3.10 16.01 2.87
C PHE A 249 -2.63 15.40 4.20
N CYS A 250 -1.48 15.83 4.71
CA CYS A 250 -0.91 15.32 5.97
C CYS A 250 -1.83 15.59 7.17
N LYS A 251 -2.50 16.75 7.21
CA LYS A 251 -3.49 17.08 8.24
C LYS A 251 -4.68 16.13 8.20
N ASN A 252 -5.25 15.88 7.02
CA ASN A 252 -6.38 14.98 6.84
C ASN A 252 -6.01 13.54 7.16
N LEU A 253 -4.85 13.07 6.70
CA LEU A 253 -4.35 11.73 7.00
C LEU A 253 -4.19 11.50 8.50
N LYS A 254 -3.67 12.49 9.22
CA LYS A 254 -3.58 12.46 10.68
C LYS A 254 -4.96 12.47 11.35
N ALA A 255 -5.89 13.26 10.86
CA ALA A 255 -7.26 13.32 11.38
C ALA A 255 -8.01 12.00 11.22
N CYS A 256 -7.71 11.22 10.17
CA CYS A 256 -8.23 9.87 9.96
C CYS A 256 -7.55 8.80 10.84
N GLY A 257 -6.57 9.18 11.66
CA GLY A 257 -5.89 8.25 12.57
C GLY A 257 -4.92 7.29 11.90
N TYR A 258 -4.40 7.64 10.71
CA TYR A 258 -3.43 6.79 10.02
C TYR A 258 -2.07 6.79 10.75
N GLU A 259 -1.60 5.60 11.13
CA GLU A 259 -0.31 5.38 11.82
C GLU A 259 0.65 4.47 11.04
N GLY A 260 0.34 4.22 9.78
CA GLY A 260 1.11 3.33 8.90
C GLY A 260 2.39 3.97 8.37
N VAL A 261 2.95 3.31 7.36
CA VAL A 261 4.16 3.75 6.66
C VAL A 261 3.79 4.75 5.56
N PHE A 262 4.53 5.86 5.48
CA PHE A 262 4.53 6.70 4.27
C PHE A 262 5.31 5.95 3.19
N MET A 263 4.58 5.18 2.39
CA MET A 263 5.15 4.36 1.33
C MET A 263 5.29 5.18 0.05
N PHE A 264 6.50 5.64 -0.25
CA PHE A 264 6.75 6.43 -1.45
C PHE A 264 6.77 5.54 -2.69
N GLU A 265 5.93 5.86 -3.65
CA GLU A 265 5.93 5.29 -4.98
C GLU A 265 6.37 6.32 -6.04
N SER A 266 7.36 7.11 -5.69
CA SER A 266 7.88 8.16 -6.57
C SER A 266 8.87 7.58 -7.57
N ARG A 267 8.72 8.01 -8.82
CA ARG A 267 9.59 7.66 -9.93
C ARG A 267 10.09 8.94 -10.59
N GLY A 268 11.17 8.87 -11.30
CA GLY A 268 11.64 9.98 -12.11
C GLY A 268 13.15 9.99 -12.22
N GLU A 269 13.64 10.65 -13.26
CA GLU A 269 15.07 10.82 -13.50
C GLU A 269 15.70 11.60 -12.34
N GLY A 270 16.68 11.01 -11.69
CA GLY A 270 17.42 11.61 -10.59
C GLY A 270 16.75 11.57 -9.22
N VAL A 271 15.61 10.91 -9.02
CA VAL A 271 15.03 10.72 -7.68
C VAL A 271 15.81 9.65 -6.93
N THR A 272 16.31 9.99 -5.75
CA THR A 272 17.12 9.11 -4.89
C THR A 272 16.37 8.73 -3.60
N ALA A 273 16.89 7.73 -2.90
CA ALA A 273 16.36 7.34 -1.59
C ALA A 273 16.55 8.46 -0.53
N GLU A 274 17.63 9.23 -0.63
CA GLU A 274 17.89 10.40 0.21
C GLU A 274 16.87 11.52 -0.03
N ASP A 275 16.41 11.71 -1.27
CA ASP A 275 15.35 12.67 -1.59
C ASP A 275 14.03 12.27 -0.95
N VAL A 276 13.68 10.99 -0.98
CA VAL A 276 12.49 10.44 -0.30
C VAL A 276 12.55 10.75 1.19
N VAL A 277 13.67 10.47 1.85
CA VAL A 277 13.83 10.76 3.29
C VAL A 277 13.78 12.26 3.59
N ARG A 278 14.37 13.09 2.73
CA ARG A 278 14.33 14.55 2.86
C ARG A 278 12.89 15.07 2.79
N VAL A 279 12.15 14.63 1.80
CA VAL A 279 10.73 15.02 1.60
C VAL A 279 9.88 14.52 2.76
N TYR A 280 10.02 13.27 3.17
CA TYR A 280 9.31 12.73 4.33
C TYR A 280 9.53 13.56 5.60
N LYS A 281 10.79 13.98 5.88
CA LYS A 281 11.09 14.86 7.02
C LYS A 281 10.41 16.23 6.92
N GLN A 282 10.17 16.73 5.71
CA GLN A 282 9.40 17.96 5.51
C GLN A 282 7.91 17.74 5.76
N MET A 283 7.33 16.69 5.18
CA MET A 283 5.92 16.33 5.35
C MET A 283 5.53 16.09 6.81
N LYS A 284 6.43 15.54 7.61
CA LYS A 284 6.20 15.35 9.06
C LYS A 284 6.05 16.65 9.87
N LYS A 285 6.34 17.78 9.30
CA LYS A 285 6.21 19.08 9.98
C LYS A 285 4.82 19.70 9.79
N PHE A 286 4.05 19.17 8.84
CA PHE A 286 2.66 19.54 8.61
C PHE A 286 1.73 18.78 9.57
#